data_e3c7d7e7bfe4dac52e882911e5868ae7
#
_entry.id   e3c7d7e7bfe4dac52e882911e5868ae7
#
_cell.length_a   1.000
_cell.length_b   1.000
_cell.length_c   1.000
_cell.angle_alpha   90.00
_cell.angle_beta   90.00
_cell.angle_gamma   90.00
#
_symmetry.space_group_name_H-M   'P 1'
#
loop_
_entity.id
_entity.type
_entity.pdbx_description
1 polymer ?
#
loop_
_entity_poly.entity_id
_entity_poly.type
_entity_poly.pdbx_seq_one_letter_code
_entity_poly.pdbx_strand_id
1 'polypeptide(L)' 'MINTVTKNYDYDNKFCSYQVTFENGIVSSVPLDEANTDYQAIQEWISAGNTVIDNPPE' A
#
# COMPACT_ATOMS: atom_id res chain seq x y z
N MET A 1 8.60 -9.76 3.89
CA MET A 1 7.46 -9.43 4.76
C MET A 1 7.20 -7.95 4.75
N ILE A 2 5.95 -7.54 4.77
CA ILE A 2 5.58 -6.13 4.72
C ILE A 2 5.90 -5.45 6.05
N ASN A 3 6.63 -4.33 5.98
CA ASN A 3 6.94 -3.51 7.15
C ASN A 3 5.89 -2.40 7.32
N THR A 4 5.69 -1.59 6.27
CA THR A 4 4.68 -0.52 6.26
C THR A 4 4.02 -0.42 4.91
N VAL A 5 2.79 0.11 4.90
CA VAL A 5 2.03 0.39 3.68
C VAL A 5 1.53 1.81 3.76
N THR A 6 1.76 2.58 2.69
CA THR A 6 1.33 3.97 2.58
C THR A 6 0.47 4.14 1.33
N LYS A 7 -0.58 4.96 1.42
CA LYS A 7 -1.42 5.27 0.26
C LYS A 7 -0.75 6.32 -0.62
N ASN A 8 -0.76 6.09 -1.94
CA ASN A 8 -0.31 7.06 -2.93
C ASN A 8 -1.50 7.72 -3.62
N TYR A 9 -1.39 9.01 -3.85
CA TYR A 9 -2.43 9.81 -4.50
C TYR A 9 -1.89 10.42 -5.80
N ASP A 10 -2.78 10.62 -6.77
CA ASP A 10 -2.43 11.25 -8.04
C ASP A 10 -2.66 12.77 -7.99
N TYR A 11 -2.55 13.43 -9.17
CA TYR A 11 -2.73 14.88 -9.27
C TYR A 11 -4.13 15.36 -8.90
N ASP A 12 -5.13 14.48 -9.00
CA ASP A 12 -6.51 14.79 -8.66
C ASP A 12 -6.83 14.47 -7.20
N ASN A 13 -5.80 14.18 -6.40
CA ASN A 13 -5.94 13.77 -5.00
C ASN A 13 -6.73 12.47 -4.86
N LYS A 14 -6.66 11.61 -5.88
CA LYS A 14 -7.32 10.31 -5.86
C LYS A 14 -6.34 9.23 -5.46
N PHE A 15 -6.78 8.33 -4.60
CA PHE A 15 -6.00 7.17 -4.21
C PHE A 15 -5.79 6.27 -5.43
N CYS A 16 -4.52 6.12 -5.85
CA CYS A 16 -4.20 5.38 -7.06
C CYS A 16 -3.42 4.08 -6.82
N SER A 17 -2.66 3.99 -5.75
CA SER A 17 -1.88 2.78 -5.47
C SER A 17 -1.41 2.74 -4.03
N TYR A 18 -0.91 1.57 -3.60
CA TYR A 18 -0.20 1.44 -2.33
C TYR A 18 1.30 1.52 -2.56
N GLN A 19 2.00 2.14 -1.61
CA GLN A 19 3.45 2.07 -1.52
C GLN A 19 3.80 1.15 -0.36
N VAL A 20 4.43 0.02 -0.67
CA VAL A 20 4.78 -0.98 0.33
C VAL A 20 6.27 -0.90 0.62
N THR A 21 6.62 -0.82 1.89
CA THR A 21 8.01 -0.93 2.34
C THR A 21 8.20 -2.27 3.01
N PHE A 22 9.12 -3.06 2.49
CA PHE A 22 9.44 -4.37 3.06
C PHE A 22 10.53 -4.24 4.12
N GLU A 23 10.66 -5.26 4.97
CA GLU A 23 11.63 -5.27 6.07
C GLU A 23 13.07 -5.14 5.60
N ASN A 24 13.36 -5.57 4.37
CA ASN A 24 14.70 -5.45 3.78
C ASN A 24 14.98 -4.06 3.20
N GLY A 25 14.06 -3.11 3.34
CA GLY A 25 14.22 -1.75 2.85
C GLY A 25 13.77 -1.50 1.42
N ILE A 26 13.30 -2.53 0.73
CA ILE A 26 12.79 -2.39 -0.63
C ILE A 26 11.41 -1.73 -0.59
N VAL A 27 11.19 -0.75 -1.48
CA VAL A 27 9.92 -0.06 -1.64
C VAL A 27 9.33 -0.44 -2.99
N SER A 28 8.06 -0.80 -3.01
CA SER A 28 7.35 -1.19 -4.22
C SER A 28 6.00 -0.49 -4.33
N SER A 29 5.60 -0.15 -5.55
CA SER A 29 4.26 0.37 -5.83
C SER A 29 3.35 -0.78 -6.23
N VAL A 30 2.18 -0.86 -5.60
CA VAL A 30 1.22 -1.94 -5.85
C VAL A 30 -0.09 -1.32 -6.36
N PRO A 31 -0.53 -1.70 -7.57
CA PRO A 31 -1.78 -1.18 -8.13
C PRO A 31 -3.00 -1.70 -7.37
N LEU A 32 -4.11 -1.00 -7.51
CA LEU A 32 -5.39 -1.38 -6.90
C LEU A 32 -6.08 -2.43 -7.78
N ASP A 33 -5.50 -3.61 -7.85
CA ASP A 33 -5.99 -4.71 -8.69
C ASP A 33 -6.11 -5.96 -7.83
N GLU A 34 -7.34 -6.44 -7.65
CA GLU A 34 -7.62 -7.61 -6.84
C GLU A 34 -6.95 -8.88 -7.36
N ALA A 35 -6.59 -8.92 -8.64
CA ALA A 35 -5.87 -10.04 -9.23
C ALA A 35 -4.37 -9.98 -8.93
N ASN A 36 -3.86 -8.86 -8.42
CA ASN A 36 -2.45 -8.70 -8.10
C ASN A 36 -2.15 -9.36 -6.75
N THR A 37 -1.16 -10.25 -6.73
CA THR A 37 -0.83 -11.00 -5.51
C THR A 37 -0.30 -10.10 -4.41
N ASP A 38 0.44 -9.03 -4.74
CA ASP A 38 0.94 -8.08 -3.75
C ASP A 38 -0.22 -7.29 -3.13
N TYR A 39 -1.23 -6.94 -3.94
CA TYR A 39 -2.42 -6.29 -3.42
C TYR A 39 -3.16 -7.19 -2.44
N GLN A 40 -3.30 -8.47 -2.76
CA GLN A 40 -3.90 -9.44 -1.86
C GLN A 40 -3.13 -9.57 -0.55
N ALA A 41 -1.79 -9.57 -0.63
CA ALA A 41 -0.93 -9.62 0.56
C ALA A 41 -1.15 -8.39 1.45
N ILE A 42 -1.35 -7.21 0.85
CA ILE A 42 -1.65 -5.98 1.59
C ILE A 42 -2.99 -6.12 2.33
N GLN A 43 -4.00 -6.67 1.67
CA GLN A 43 -5.31 -6.87 2.30
C GLN A 43 -5.23 -7.82 3.48
N GLU A 44 -4.47 -8.90 3.37
CA GLU A 44 -4.24 -9.82 4.46
C GLU A 44 -3.50 -9.15 5.62
N TRP A 45 -2.51 -8.32 5.29
CA TRP A 45 -1.73 -7.58 6.29
C TRP A 45 -2.64 -6.62 7.08
N ILE A 46 -3.56 -5.93 6.41
CA ILE A 46 -4.54 -5.05 7.05
C ILE A 46 -5.47 -5.87 7.95
N SER A 47 -5.95 -7.00 7.45
CA SER A 47 -6.84 -7.90 8.22
C SER A 47 -6.20 -8.46 9.47
N ALA A 48 -4.86 -8.53 9.49
CA ALA A 48 -4.12 -8.98 10.67
C ALA A 48 -4.05 -7.93 11.79
N GLY A 49 -4.63 -6.75 11.58
CA GLY A 49 -4.67 -5.69 12.58
C GLY A 49 -3.70 -4.54 12.34
N ASN A 50 -3.04 -4.51 11.17
CA ASN A 50 -2.11 -3.45 10.84
C ASN A 50 -2.85 -2.26 10.21
N THR A 51 -2.26 -1.07 10.30
CA THR A 51 -2.86 0.16 9.81
C THR A 51 -2.05 0.71 8.64
N VAL A 52 -2.75 1.04 7.55
CA VAL A 52 -2.15 1.72 6.40
C VAL A 52 -1.96 3.18 6.74
N ILE A 53 -0.79 3.73 6.39
CA ILE A 53 -0.51 5.15 6.57
C ILE A 53 -1.24 5.92 5.47
N ASP A 54 -2.17 6.78 5.86
CA ASP A 54 -2.90 7.64 4.95
C ASP A 54 -2.30 9.04 5.00
N ASN A 55 -1.64 9.43 3.93
CA ASN A 55 -0.95 10.71 3.83
C ASN A 55 -1.41 11.44 2.57
N PRO A 56 -2.65 11.95 2.56
CA PRO A 56 -3.20 12.61 1.38
C PRO A 56 -2.43 13.90 1.08
N PRO A 57 -2.33 14.29 -0.20
CA PRO A 57 -1.73 15.58 -0.56
C PRO A 57 -2.63 16.71 -0.07
N GLU A 58 -2.00 17.81 0.27
CA GLU A 58 -2.70 19.01 0.68
C GLU A 58 -3.24 19.80 -0.51
#